data_b2535cfacee8f99d934d9f4ccfbf7864
#
_entry.id   b2535cfacee8f99d934d9f4ccfbf7864
#
_cell.length_a   1.000
_cell.length_b   1.000
_cell.length_c   1.000
_cell.angle_alpha   90.00
_cell.angle_beta   90.00
_cell.angle_gamma   90.00
#
_symmetry.space_group_name_H-M   'P 1'
#
loop_
_entity.id
_entity.type
_entity.pdbx_description
1 polymer ?
#
loop_
_entity_poly.entity_id
_entity_poly.type
_entity_poly.pdbx_seq_one_letter_code
_entity_poly.pdbx_strand_id
1 'polypeptide(L)'
;MRAPYHPPVKRSLAIAGHKTSISLEPLFWDMLRTAAGREGMAMAQLVARIDADRIKADPAPGLAGAVRIWLVANAMGGGIAPAAPAEDASKNQ
;
A
#
# COMPACT_ATOMS: atom_id res chain seq x y z
N MET A 1 -24.98 -2.18 -0.23
CA MET A 1 -23.64 -2.01 0.24
C MET A 1 -22.98 -3.32 0.50
N ARG A 2 -21.73 -3.44 0.12
CA ARG A 2 -21.02 -4.68 0.29
C ARG A 2 -20.56 -4.83 1.73
N ALA A 3 -20.72 -6.01 2.28
CA ALA A 3 -20.21 -6.29 3.61
C ALA A 3 -18.69 -6.20 3.59
N PRO A 4 -18.07 -5.60 4.60
CA PRO A 4 -16.62 -5.45 4.60
C PRO A 4 -15.89 -6.74 4.95
N TYR A 5 -16.58 -7.70 5.54
CA TYR A 5 -15.90 -8.91 6.00
C TYR A 5 -15.88 -9.94 4.90
N HIS A 6 -14.73 -10.15 4.33
CA HIS A 6 -14.55 -11.07 3.21
C HIS A 6 -13.12 -11.58 3.23
N PRO A 7 -12.91 -12.85 2.94
CA PRO A 7 -11.53 -13.35 2.88
C PRO A 7 -10.70 -12.60 1.86
N PRO A 8 -9.39 -12.58 2.05
CA PRO A 8 -8.52 -11.93 1.07
C PRO A 8 -8.66 -12.54 -0.32
N VAL A 9 -8.55 -11.71 -1.32
CA VAL A 9 -8.60 -12.14 -2.71
C VAL A 9 -7.20 -11.97 -3.30
N LYS A 10 -6.68 -13.03 -3.89
CA LYS A 10 -5.34 -13.01 -4.45
C LYS A 10 -5.39 -12.45 -5.87
N ARG A 11 -4.49 -11.53 -6.17
CA ARG A 11 -4.33 -11.02 -7.52
C ARG A 11 -2.86 -10.88 -7.83
N SER A 12 -2.51 -11.05 -9.12
CA SER A 12 -1.14 -10.87 -9.58
C SER A 12 -0.97 -9.49 -10.14
N LEU A 13 0.14 -8.86 -9.80
CA LEU A 13 0.50 -7.55 -10.31
C LEU A 13 1.93 -7.60 -10.82
N ALA A 14 2.20 -6.84 -11.89
CA ALA A 14 3.56 -6.71 -12.39
C ALA A 14 4.21 -5.56 -11.63
N ILE A 15 5.15 -5.90 -10.76
CA ILE A 15 5.80 -4.93 -9.90
C ILE A 15 7.30 -4.98 -10.15
N ALA A 16 7.86 -3.86 -10.59
CA ALA A 16 9.29 -3.75 -10.86
C ALA A 16 9.77 -4.86 -11.79
N GLY A 17 8.97 -5.19 -12.80
CA GLY A 17 9.36 -6.19 -13.77
C GLY A 17 9.09 -7.63 -13.35
N HIS A 18 8.56 -7.86 -12.17
CA HIS A 18 8.26 -9.19 -11.68
C HIS A 18 6.78 -9.36 -11.45
N LYS A 19 6.26 -10.54 -11.73
CA LYS A 19 4.88 -10.82 -11.41
C LYS A 19 4.82 -11.24 -9.94
N THR A 20 4.04 -10.52 -9.18
CA THR A 20 3.93 -10.73 -7.74
C THR A 20 2.47 -10.93 -7.38
N SER A 21 2.17 -11.92 -6.56
CA SER A 21 0.82 -12.14 -6.09
C SER A 21 0.68 -11.56 -4.70
N ILE A 22 -0.39 -10.83 -4.47
CA ILE A 22 -0.73 -10.36 -3.13
C ILE A 22 -2.20 -10.65 -2.87
N SER A 23 -2.52 -10.84 -1.61
CA SER A 23 -3.88 -11.12 -1.19
C SER A 23 -4.37 -10.00 -0.31
N LEU A 24 -5.43 -9.35 -0.75
CA LEU A 24 -6.05 -8.26 0.00
C LEU A 24 -7.55 -8.46 0.01
N GLU A 25 -8.16 -8.11 1.11
CA GLU A 25 -9.61 -8.12 1.18
C GLU A 25 -10.19 -7.18 0.13
N PRO A 26 -11.38 -7.44 -0.39
CA PRO A 26 -11.98 -6.57 -1.41
C PRO A 26 -12.01 -5.11 -1.02
N LEU A 27 -12.23 -4.81 0.25
CA LEU A 27 -12.21 -3.44 0.74
C LEU A 27 -10.87 -2.77 0.43
N PHE A 28 -9.78 -3.49 0.67
CA PHE A 28 -8.46 -2.92 0.42
C PHE A 28 -8.15 -2.84 -1.08
N TRP A 29 -8.66 -3.77 -1.88
CA TRP A 29 -8.52 -3.63 -3.33
C TRP A 29 -9.22 -2.37 -3.82
N ASP A 30 -10.42 -2.08 -3.29
CA ASP A 30 -11.13 -0.86 -3.67
C ASP A 30 -10.37 0.38 -3.23
N MET A 31 -9.83 0.37 -2.02
CA MET A 31 -9.05 1.50 -1.52
C MET A 31 -7.80 1.71 -2.38
N LEU A 32 -7.16 0.63 -2.77
CA LEU A 32 -5.96 0.72 -3.60
C LEU A 32 -6.28 1.33 -4.95
N ARG A 33 -7.39 0.91 -5.56
CA ARG A 33 -7.79 1.45 -6.83
C ARG A 33 -8.07 2.95 -6.72
N THR A 34 -8.76 3.35 -5.67
CA THR A 34 -9.08 4.75 -5.45
C THR A 34 -7.82 5.57 -5.23
N ALA A 35 -6.90 5.07 -4.42
CA ALA A 35 -5.66 5.79 -4.13
C ALA A 35 -4.82 5.94 -5.40
N ALA A 36 -4.71 4.87 -6.19
CA ALA A 36 -3.96 4.95 -7.44
C ALA A 36 -4.57 5.99 -8.38
N GLY A 37 -5.91 6.02 -8.45
CA GLY A 37 -6.58 7.01 -9.27
C GLY A 37 -6.27 8.43 -8.84
N ARG A 38 -6.23 8.67 -7.54
CA ARG A 38 -5.89 10.00 -7.03
C ARG A 38 -4.45 10.39 -7.37
N GLU A 39 -3.56 9.39 -7.38
CA GLU A 39 -2.16 9.64 -7.68
C GLU A 39 -1.91 9.68 -9.20
N GLY A 40 -2.93 9.38 -9.99
CA GLY A 40 -2.76 9.39 -11.44
C GLY A 40 -1.88 8.27 -11.94
N MET A 41 -1.92 7.11 -11.28
CA MET A 41 -1.07 6.00 -11.68
C MET A 41 -1.83 4.69 -11.62
N ALA A 42 -1.26 3.66 -12.23
CA ALA A 42 -1.83 2.32 -12.16
C ALA A 42 -1.63 1.74 -10.77
N MET A 43 -2.50 0.79 -10.40
CA MET A 43 -2.36 0.14 -9.10
C MET A 43 -1.01 -0.52 -8.94
N ALA A 44 -0.50 -1.16 -10.01
CA ALA A 44 0.80 -1.81 -9.93
C ALA A 44 1.92 -0.81 -9.65
N GLN A 45 1.81 0.39 -10.21
CA GLN A 45 2.80 1.43 -9.94
C GLN A 45 2.76 1.89 -8.50
N LEU A 46 1.57 2.06 -7.94
CA LEU A 46 1.45 2.46 -6.56
C LEU A 46 2.00 1.38 -5.63
N VAL A 47 1.67 0.12 -5.92
CA VAL A 47 2.19 -0.98 -5.10
C VAL A 47 3.71 -1.05 -5.21
N ALA A 48 4.26 -0.78 -6.40
CA ALA A 48 5.72 -0.77 -6.55
C ALA A 48 6.36 0.30 -5.67
N ARG A 49 5.74 1.47 -5.56
CA ARG A 49 6.25 2.53 -4.67
C ARG A 49 6.20 2.09 -3.22
N ILE A 50 5.10 1.47 -2.81
CA ILE A 50 4.97 0.99 -1.45
C ILE A 50 6.00 -0.11 -1.18
N ASP A 51 6.22 -0.99 -2.15
CA ASP A 51 7.19 -2.06 -2.00
C ASP A 51 8.61 -1.52 -1.84
N ALA A 52 8.97 -0.53 -2.64
CA ALA A 52 10.29 0.07 -2.53
C ALA A 52 10.51 0.68 -1.14
N ASP A 53 9.46 1.20 -0.55
CA ASP A 53 9.57 1.78 0.77
C ASP A 53 9.57 0.71 1.85
N ARG A 54 8.80 -0.34 1.64
CA ARG A 54 8.69 -1.45 2.57
C ARG A 54 10.06 -2.10 2.85
N ILE A 55 10.84 -2.29 1.81
CA ILE A 55 12.09 -3.01 1.97
C ILE A 55 13.14 -2.20 2.74
N LYS A 56 12.87 -0.92 2.98
CA LYS A 56 13.76 -0.11 3.79
C LYS A 56 13.51 -0.28 5.29
N ALA A 57 12.39 -0.87 5.65
CA ALA A 57 12.09 -1.09 7.05
C ALA A 57 12.87 -2.30 7.57
N ASP A 58 13.16 -2.30 8.86
CA ASP A 58 13.92 -3.38 9.46
C ASP A 58 13.29 -3.75 10.79
N PRO A 59 12.63 -4.89 10.88
CA PRO A 59 12.44 -5.86 9.79
C PRO A 59 11.39 -5.37 8.80
N ALA A 60 11.50 -5.82 7.56
CA ALA A 60 10.55 -5.44 6.54
C ALA A 60 9.27 -6.27 6.69
N PRO A 61 8.10 -5.63 6.69
CA PRO A 61 6.84 -6.37 6.73
C PRO A 61 6.58 -7.03 5.38
N GLY A 62 5.63 -7.95 5.35
CA GLY A 62 5.18 -8.51 4.08
C GLY A 62 4.53 -7.45 3.22
N LEU A 63 4.48 -7.69 1.91
CA LEU A 63 3.96 -6.69 1.00
C LEU A 63 2.48 -6.40 1.23
N ALA A 64 1.66 -7.44 1.40
CA ALA A 64 0.24 -7.21 1.63
C ALA A 64 0.02 -6.38 2.90
N GLY A 65 0.77 -6.69 3.95
CA GLY A 65 0.66 -5.92 5.18
C GLY A 65 1.08 -4.47 4.99
N ALA A 66 2.15 -4.26 4.23
CA ALA A 66 2.62 -2.91 3.97
C ALA A 66 1.58 -2.11 3.18
N VAL A 67 0.94 -2.75 2.21
CA VAL A 67 -0.11 -2.08 1.43
C VAL A 67 -1.27 -1.69 2.33
N ARG A 68 -1.70 -2.59 3.22
CA ARG A 68 -2.80 -2.27 4.14
C ARG A 68 -2.46 -1.09 5.03
N ILE A 69 -1.25 -1.09 5.57
CA ILE A 69 -0.81 0.00 6.44
C ILE A 69 -0.80 1.31 5.68
N TRP A 70 -0.23 1.29 4.47
CA TRP A 70 -0.15 2.51 3.67
C TRP A 70 -1.54 3.05 3.35
N LEU A 71 -2.46 2.15 2.97
CA LEU A 71 -3.80 2.55 2.61
C LEU A 71 -4.55 3.18 3.78
N VAL A 72 -4.45 2.57 4.94
CA VAL A 72 -5.13 3.12 6.11
C VAL A 72 -4.53 4.46 6.52
N ALA A 73 -3.21 4.55 6.54
CA ALA A 73 -2.57 5.81 6.88
C ALA A 73 -2.93 6.91 5.90
N ASN A 74 -2.97 6.58 4.63
CA ASN A 74 -3.33 7.54 3.61
C ASN A 74 -4.78 7.98 3.73
N ALA A 75 -5.68 7.04 4.05
CA ALA A 75 -7.09 7.36 4.20
C ALA A 75 -7.34 8.23 5.42
N MET A 76 -6.50 8.12 6.43
CA MET A 76 -6.62 8.94 7.62
C MET A 76 -6.04 10.34 7.44
N GLY A 77 -5.64 10.68 6.22
CA GLY A 77 -5.09 11.98 5.97
C GLY A 77 -3.65 12.13 6.41
N GLY A 78 -3.01 11.02 6.73
CA GLY A 78 -1.64 11.07 7.16
C GLY A 78 -0.69 11.48 6.06
N GLY A 79 -1.09 11.27 4.82
CA GLY A 79 -0.28 11.73 3.73
C GLY A 79 1.10 11.15 3.71
N ILE A 80 1.25 9.90 4.08
CA ILE A 80 2.56 9.30 4.10
C ILE A 80 3.05 9.11 2.70
N ALA A 81 4.09 9.81 2.36
CA ALA A 81 4.73 9.59 1.08
C ALA A 81 5.65 8.40 1.24
N PRO A 82 5.65 7.46 0.33
CA PRO A 82 6.48 6.29 0.47
C PRO A 82 7.94 6.60 0.72
N ALA A 83 8.45 7.63 0.14
CA ALA A 83 9.84 7.94 0.33
C ALA A 83 10.09 8.96 1.41
N ALA A 84 9.13 9.23 2.24
CA ALA A 84 9.28 10.28 3.23
C ALA A 84 10.38 9.96 4.19
N PRO A 85 11.21 10.88 4.46
CA PRO A 85 12.23 10.65 5.43
C PRO A 85 11.63 10.54 6.78
N ALA A 86 12.20 9.75 7.52
CA ALA A 86 11.64 9.55 8.77
C ALA A 86 11.96 10.53 9.76
N GLU A 87 12.84 11.33 9.45
CA GLU A 87 13.32 12.04 10.40
C GLU A 87 12.49 12.83 11.08
N ASP A 88 11.78 13.23 10.53
CA ASP A 88 11.08 14.05 11.09
C ASP A 88 10.21 13.69 12.00
N ALA A 89 9.78 12.70 11.77
CA ALA A 89 8.87 12.30 12.61
C ALA A 89 9.28 12.37 13.95
N SER A 90 10.38 12.24 14.12
CA SER A 90 10.76 12.12 15.34
C SER A 90 10.77 13.31 16.05
N LYS A 91 10.75 14.21 15.56
CA LYS A 91 10.85 15.17 16.23
C LYS A 91 9.81 15.70 16.66
N ASN A 92 9.07 15.68 16.61
CA ASN A 92 8.14 16.01 17.10
C ASN A 92 7.52 15.60 17.85
N GLN A 93 7.60 15.43 18.08
CA GLN A 93 7.11 15.09 18.66
C GLN A 93 6.83 15.20 19.20
#